data_5c8c72a67c12d8214fb05939c83aa2c8
#
_entry.id   5c8c72a67c12d8214fb05939c83aa2c8
#
_cell.length_a   1.000
_cell.length_b   1.000
_cell.length_c   1.000
_cell.angle_alpha   90.00
_cell.angle_beta   90.00
_cell.angle_gamma   90.00
#
_symmetry.space_group_name_H-M   'P 1'
#
loop_
_entity.id
_entity.type
_entity.pdbx_description
1 polymer ?
#
loop_
_entity_poly.entity_id
_entity_poly.type
_entity_poly.pdbx_seq_one_letter_code
_entity_poly.pdbx_strand_id
1 'polypeptide(L)'
;LHPLNRRQRRMCIRDRYRFLVMNATKRPLSPHLQIYRPQLTSVLSITHRLTGFALSLVILLSPAILYFLTLSKDSHTLVMSVFQNSFVKLVLFLAIFGLSYHLCNGIRHLAWDAGYGLDLDSSYKSGYAVVVISLGITFLIVLTSGAV
;
A
#
# COMPACT_ATOMS: atom_id res chain seq x y z
N LEU A 1 1.95 -42.53 -24.99
CA LEU A 1 1.74 -41.32 -25.79
C LEU A 1 1.31 -41.72 -27.18
N HIS A 2 0.00 -41.61 -27.49
CA HIS A 2 -0.54 -41.91 -28.83
C HIS A 2 0.07 -40.93 -29.87
N PRO A 3 0.67 -41.42 -30.96
CA PRO A 3 1.16 -40.54 -32.02
C PRO A 3 -0.04 -39.88 -32.71
N LEU A 4 -0.24 -38.60 -32.42
CA LEU A 4 -1.22 -37.78 -33.15
C LEU A 4 -0.90 -37.84 -34.66
N ASN A 5 -1.85 -38.33 -35.43
CA ASN A 5 -1.75 -38.48 -36.89
C ASN A 5 -1.37 -37.09 -37.50
N ARG A 6 -0.42 -37.06 -38.46
CA ARG A 6 0.08 -35.81 -39.08
C ARG A 6 -1.06 -34.92 -39.61
N ARG A 7 -2.17 -35.50 -40.04
CA ARG A 7 -3.39 -34.76 -40.44
C ARG A 7 -4.01 -33.96 -39.31
N GLN A 8 -4.18 -34.55 -38.12
CA GLN A 8 -4.72 -33.86 -36.94
C GLN A 8 -3.82 -32.71 -36.48
N ARG A 9 -2.50 -32.94 -36.53
CA ARG A 9 -1.55 -31.86 -36.17
C ARG A 9 -1.65 -30.66 -37.11
N ARG A 10 -1.82 -30.89 -38.43
CA ARG A 10 -2.01 -29.81 -39.41
C ARG A 10 -3.34 -29.09 -39.26
N MET A 11 -4.43 -29.78 -38.91
CA MET A 11 -5.71 -29.16 -38.63
C MET A 11 -5.65 -28.28 -37.37
N CYS A 12 -5.10 -28.76 -36.27
CA CYS A 12 -4.94 -27.98 -35.03
C CYS A 12 -4.09 -26.71 -35.21
N ILE A 13 -3.00 -26.80 -36.01
CA ILE A 13 -2.16 -25.64 -36.33
C ILE A 13 -2.91 -24.63 -37.19
N ARG A 14 -3.64 -25.08 -38.23
CA ARG A 14 -4.41 -24.22 -39.11
C ARG A 14 -5.59 -23.52 -38.38
N ASP A 15 -6.28 -24.24 -37.51
CA ASP A 15 -7.39 -23.70 -36.76
C ASP A 15 -6.90 -22.70 -35.68
N ARG A 16 -5.74 -22.95 -35.07
CA ARG A 16 -5.08 -22.02 -34.18
C ARG A 16 -4.66 -20.73 -34.90
N TYR A 17 -4.10 -20.82 -36.11
CA TYR A 17 -3.76 -19.64 -36.90
C TYR A 17 -5.01 -18.85 -37.31
N ARG A 18 -6.06 -19.52 -37.75
CA ARG A 18 -7.33 -18.89 -38.15
C ARG A 18 -7.99 -18.20 -36.98
N PHE A 19 -8.01 -18.84 -35.80
CA PHE A 19 -8.52 -18.26 -34.54
C PHE A 19 -7.69 -17.05 -34.10
N LEU A 20 -6.38 -17.12 -34.22
CA LEU A 20 -5.47 -16.03 -33.87
C LEU A 20 -5.63 -14.81 -34.79
N VAL A 21 -5.81 -15.02 -36.09
CA VAL A 21 -5.96 -13.92 -37.07
C VAL A 21 -7.36 -13.28 -36.96
N MET A 22 -8.42 -14.08 -36.80
CA MET A 22 -9.79 -13.54 -36.70
C MET A 22 -10.08 -12.80 -35.40
N ASN A 23 -9.37 -13.11 -34.31
CA ASN A 23 -9.57 -12.47 -33.00
C ASN A 23 -8.47 -11.45 -32.62
N ALA A 24 -7.51 -11.19 -33.47
CA ALA A 24 -6.42 -10.27 -33.18
C ALA A 24 -6.94 -8.84 -32.87
N THR A 25 -8.00 -8.41 -33.55
CA THR A 25 -8.65 -7.09 -33.36
C THR A 25 -9.58 -7.02 -32.16
N LYS A 26 -10.00 -8.17 -31.62
CA LYS A 26 -10.94 -8.25 -30.46
C LYS A 26 -10.25 -8.67 -29.16
N ARG A 27 -8.91 -8.81 -29.17
CA ARG A 27 -8.19 -9.15 -27.94
C ARG A 27 -8.21 -7.96 -27.00
N PRO A 28 -8.45 -8.17 -25.69
CA PRO A 28 -8.30 -7.11 -24.73
C PRO A 28 -6.85 -6.62 -24.76
N LEU A 29 -6.68 -5.30 -24.80
CA LEU A 29 -5.36 -4.68 -24.70
C LEU A 29 -4.66 -5.16 -23.44
N SER A 30 -3.41 -5.58 -23.55
CA SER A 30 -2.64 -5.92 -22.38
C SER A 30 -2.45 -4.66 -21.51
N PRO A 31 -2.48 -4.76 -20.18
CA PRO A 31 -2.40 -3.60 -19.29
C PRO A 31 -1.01 -2.96 -19.42
N HIS A 32 -0.92 -1.86 -20.16
CA HIS A 32 0.23 -0.96 -20.18
C HIS A 32 0.05 0.14 -19.13
N LEU A 33 1.13 0.78 -18.70
CA LEU A 33 1.08 1.92 -17.78
C LEU A 33 0.15 3.05 -18.28
N GLN A 34 0.01 3.22 -19.59
CA GLN A 34 -0.86 4.21 -20.22
C GLN A 34 -2.35 3.84 -20.16
N ILE A 35 -2.70 2.56 -20.05
CA ILE A 35 -4.07 2.02 -20.09
C ILE A 35 -4.53 1.57 -18.70
N TYR A 36 -3.58 1.27 -17.80
CA TYR A 36 -3.87 0.78 -16.47
C TYR A 36 -4.60 1.85 -15.65
N ARG A 37 -5.83 1.57 -15.25
CA ARG A 37 -6.56 2.38 -14.30
C ARG A 37 -6.33 1.81 -12.89
N PRO A 38 -5.68 2.56 -12.00
CA PRO A 38 -5.42 2.07 -10.65
C PRO A 38 -6.73 1.77 -9.93
N GLN A 39 -6.86 0.54 -9.46
CA GLN A 39 -7.96 0.13 -8.61
C GLN A 39 -7.67 0.54 -7.16
N LEU A 40 -8.72 0.87 -6.39
CA LEU A 40 -8.59 1.26 -4.99
C LEU A 40 -7.77 0.24 -4.18
N THR A 41 -8.04 -1.03 -4.36
CA THR A 41 -7.33 -2.12 -3.66
C THR A 41 -5.84 -2.16 -3.99
N SER A 42 -5.46 -1.90 -5.24
CA SER A 42 -4.06 -1.84 -5.66
C SER A 42 -3.35 -0.62 -5.05
N VAL A 43 -4.00 0.53 -5.06
CA VAL A 43 -3.46 1.77 -4.45
C VAL A 43 -3.24 1.56 -2.96
N LEU A 44 -4.24 1.05 -2.24
CA LEU A 44 -4.12 0.78 -0.80
C LEU A 44 -3.03 -0.25 -0.48
N SER A 45 -2.83 -1.25 -1.33
CA SER A 45 -1.76 -2.24 -1.14
C SER A 45 -0.37 -1.64 -1.34
N ILE A 46 -0.18 -0.78 -2.35
CA ILE A 46 1.10 -0.11 -2.60
C ILE A 46 1.41 0.87 -1.47
N THR A 47 0.44 1.70 -1.09
CA THR A 47 0.62 2.67 0.01
C THR A 47 0.88 1.99 1.35
N HIS A 48 0.29 0.81 1.60
CA HIS A 48 0.61 0.02 2.79
C HIS A 48 2.09 -0.40 2.83
N ARG A 49 2.64 -0.86 1.71
CA ARG A 49 4.06 -1.22 1.62
C ARG A 49 4.98 -0.01 1.78
N LEU A 50 4.63 1.11 1.17
CA LEU A 50 5.40 2.35 1.29
C LEU A 50 5.40 2.89 2.72
N THR A 51 4.24 2.89 3.38
CA THR A 51 4.17 3.28 4.80
C THR A 51 4.93 2.33 5.69
N GLY A 52 4.90 1.01 5.44
CA GLY A 52 5.70 0.04 6.18
C GLY A 52 7.20 0.30 6.05
N PHE A 53 7.68 0.59 4.85
CA PHE A 53 9.08 0.97 4.62
C PHE A 53 9.45 2.26 5.36
N ALA A 54 8.64 3.32 5.23
CA ALA A 54 8.89 4.58 5.92
C ALA A 54 8.90 4.43 7.45
N LEU A 55 7.96 3.66 8.01
CA LEU A 55 7.89 3.39 9.44
C LEU A 55 9.08 2.56 9.94
N SER A 56 9.61 1.63 9.13
CA SER A 56 10.81 0.89 9.51
C SER A 56 12.02 1.79 9.65
N LEU A 57 12.15 2.83 8.82
CA LEU A 57 13.21 3.84 8.97
C LEU A 57 13.04 4.67 10.25
N VAL A 58 11.79 5.05 10.57
CA VAL A 58 11.49 5.79 11.82
C VAL A 58 11.87 4.94 13.04
N ILE A 59 11.52 3.67 13.05
CA ILE A 59 11.86 2.73 14.14
C ILE A 59 13.38 2.57 14.24
N LEU A 60 14.06 2.44 13.11
CA LEU A 60 15.51 2.28 13.09
C LEU A 60 16.25 3.51 13.64
N LEU A 61 15.73 4.72 13.39
CA LEU A 61 16.32 5.98 13.84
C LEU A 61 15.92 6.35 15.28
N SER A 62 14.83 5.79 15.80
CA SER A 62 14.31 6.16 17.12
C SER A 62 15.31 5.93 18.28
N PRO A 63 16.12 4.85 18.34
CA PRO A 63 17.10 4.68 19.41
C PRO A 63 18.18 5.77 19.40
N ALA A 64 18.61 6.21 18.21
CA ALA A 64 19.59 7.28 18.09
C ALA A 64 19.02 8.62 18.62
N ILE A 65 17.79 8.95 18.28
CA ILE A 65 17.10 10.15 18.77
C ILE A 65 16.96 10.08 20.30
N LEU A 66 16.53 8.96 20.84
CA LEU A 66 16.38 8.75 22.29
C LEU A 66 17.74 8.86 23.00
N TYR A 67 18.80 8.29 22.42
CA TYR A 67 20.16 8.43 22.97
C TYR A 67 20.60 9.90 23.00
N PHE A 68 20.40 10.65 21.92
CA PHE A 68 20.71 12.08 21.87
C PHE A 68 19.95 12.90 22.92
N LEU A 69 18.71 12.57 23.20
CA LEU A 69 17.89 13.24 24.22
C LEU A 69 18.48 13.07 25.65
N THR A 70 19.22 11.98 25.90
CA THR A 70 19.77 11.66 27.22
C THR A 70 21.22 12.11 27.43
N LEU A 71 21.94 12.53 26.36
CA LEU A 71 23.36 12.85 26.43
C LEU A 71 23.70 14.08 27.28
N SER A 72 22.98 15.18 27.04
CA SER A 72 23.21 16.45 27.75
C SER A 72 21.99 17.35 27.68
N LYS A 73 21.97 18.41 28.51
CA LYS A 73 20.91 19.44 28.43
C LYS A 73 20.91 20.17 27.10
N ASP A 74 22.08 20.39 26.52
CA ASP A 74 22.22 21.10 25.24
C ASP A 74 21.71 20.24 24.08
N SER A 75 22.01 18.94 24.06
CA SER A 75 21.47 18.03 23.06
C SER A 75 19.95 17.87 23.19
N HIS A 76 19.42 17.85 24.41
CA HIS A 76 17.97 17.85 24.62
C HIS A 76 17.32 19.12 24.05
N THR A 77 17.85 20.30 24.36
CA THR A 77 17.30 21.57 23.84
C THR A 77 17.39 21.66 22.32
N LEU A 78 18.48 21.15 21.72
CA LEU A 78 18.63 21.07 20.28
C LEU A 78 17.55 20.19 19.65
N VAL A 79 17.34 18.97 20.15
CA VAL A 79 16.32 18.06 19.63
C VAL A 79 14.92 18.67 19.77
N MET A 80 14.62 19.30 20.91
CA MET A 80 13.34 19.98 21.13
C MET A 80 13.13 21.15 20.15
N SER A 81 14.18 21.93 19.86
CA SER A 81 14.07 23.00 18.87
C SER A 81 13.79 22.49 17.46
N VAL A 82 14.36 21.34 17.09
CA VAL A 82 14.05 20.66 15.81
C VAL A 82 12.61 20.23 15.76
N PHE A 83 12.06 19.66 16.83
CA PHE A 83 10.65 19.26 16.88
C PHE A 83 9.66 20.44 16.86
N GLN A 84 10.08 21.64 17.23
CA GLN A 84 9.26 22.84 17.12
C GLN A 84 9.20 23.42 15.70
N ASN A 85 10.07 22.96 14.81
CA ASN A 85 10.06 23.40 13.42
C ASN A 85 8.77 22.95 12.72
N SER A 86 8.10 23.86 12.00
CA SER A 86 6.83 23.59 11.33
C SER A 86 6.92 22.48 10.27
N PHE A 87 8.06 22.38 9.57
CA PHE A 87 8.28 21.29 8.61
C PHE A 87 8.39 19.94 9.31
N VAL A 88 9.09 19.87 10.45
CA VAL A 88 9.19 18.63 11.25
C VAL A 88 7.84 18.24 11.83
N LYS A 89 7.05 19.20 12.30
CA LYS A 89 5.66 18.94 12.74
C LYS A 89 4.80 18.35 11.63
N LEU A 90 4.94 18.85 10.40
CA LEU A 90 4.25 18.26 9.24
C LEU A 90 4.71 16.82 8.98
N VAL A 91 6.01 16.56 9.03
CA VAL A 91 6.56 15.19 8.85
C VAL A 91 6.07 14.26 9.95
N LEU A 92 6.01 14.71 11.20
CA LEU A 92 5.46 13.94 12.31
C LEU A 92 3.97 13.65 12.13
N PHE A 93 3.19 14.64 11.69
CA PHE A 93 1.79 14.42 11.36
C PHE A 93 1.60 13.34 10.28
N LEU A 94 2.40 13.41 9.21
CA LEU A 94 2.38 12.38 8.15
C LEU A 94 2.86 11.01 8.66
N ALA A 95 3.81 10.96 9.58
CA ALA A 95 4.25 9.72 10.19
C ALA A 95 3.16 9.08 11.07
N ILE A 96 2.44 9.89 11.87
CA ILE A 96 1.30 9.42 12.67
C ILE A 96 0.17 8.92 11.75
N PHE A 97 -0.13 9.65 10.68
CA PHE A 97 -1.10 9.20 9.69
C PHE A 97 -0.65 7.89 9.03
N GLY A 98 0.62 7.80 8.62
CA GLY A 98 1.19 6.59 8.04
C GLY A 98 1.09 5.38 8.98
N LEU A 99 1.34 5.57 10.27
CA LEU A 99 1.22 4.53 11.30
C LEU A 99 -0.24 4.08 11.47
N SER A 100 -1.17 5.02 11.61
CA SER A 100 -2.59 4.74 11.76
C SER A 100 -3.15 4.01 10.53
N TYR A 101 -2.77 4.47 9.34
CA TYR A 101 -3.14 3.83 8.08
C TYR A 101 -2.55 2.43 7.95
N HIS A 102 -1.26 2.28 8.27
CA HIS A 102 -0.58 0.98 8.20
C HIS A 102 -1.23 -0.03 9.14
N LEU A 103 -1.57 0.38 10.36
CA LEU A 103 -2.28 -0.46 11.32
C LEU A 103 -3.66 -0.89 10.80
N CYS A 104 -4.49 0.07 10.38
CA CYS A 104 -5.85 -0.23 9.91
C CYS A 104 -5.84 -1.14 8.66
N ASN A 105 -4.96 -0.85 7.71
CA ASN A 105 -4.86 -1.67 6.51
C ASN A 105 -4.20 -3.03 6.79
N GLY A 106 -3.30 -3.11 7.77
CA GLY A 106 -2.74 -4.37 8.26
C GLY A 106 -3.81 -5.29 8.84
N ILE A 107 -4.71 -4.76 9.68
CA ILE A 107 -5.86 -5.51 10.21
C ILE A 107 -6.74 -6.01 9.05
N ARG A 108 -6.97 -5.19 8.02
CA ARG A 108 -7.71 -5.59 6.83
C ARG A 108 -7.04 -6.76 6.10
N HIS A 109 -5.72 -6.75 5.95
CA HIS A 109 -4.98 -7.87 5.34
C HIS A 109 -5.10 -9.15 6.18
N LEU A 110 -5.00 -9.04 7.51
CA LEU A 110 -5.22 -10.18 8.41
C LEU A 110 -6.64 -10.75 8.31
N ALA A 111 -7.66 -9.89 8.13
CA ALA A 111 -9.03 -10.35 7.89
C ALA A 111 -9.15 -11.14 6.58
N TRP A 112 -8.46 -10.71 5.52
CA TRP A 112 -8.41 -11.45 4.26
C TRP A 112 -7.67 -12.78 4.40
N ASP A 113 -6.57 -12.84 5.14
CA ASP A 113 -5.85 -14.08 5.43
C ASP A 113 -6.71 -15.07 6.21
N ALA A 114 -7.64 -14.56 7.04
CA ALA A 114 -8.65 -15.37 7.73
C ALA A 114 -9.88 -15.73 6.85
N GLY A 115 -9.89 -15.30 5.57
CA GLY A 115 -10.95 -15.61 4.62
C GLY A 115 -12.17 -14.68 4.65
N TYR A 116 -12.11 -13.55 5.36
CA TYR A 116 -13.23 -12.60 5.48
C TYR A 116 -13.12 -11.45 4.49
N GLY A 117 -14.25 -11.06 3.87
CA GLY A 117 -14.37 -9.85 3.08
C GLY A 117 -13.59 -9.86 1.75
N LEU A 118 -13.45 -11.04 1.12
CA LEU A 118 -12.74 -11.23 -0.14
C LEU A 118 -13.55 -10.80 -1.37
N ASP A 119 -14.86 -10.65 -1.25
CA ASP A 119 -15.71 -10.18 -2.32
C ASP A 119 -15.41 -8.72 -2.67
N LEU A 120 -15.65 -8.36 -3.92
CA LEU A 120 -15.26 -7.05 -4.46
C LEU A 120 -15.92 -5.89 -3.71
N ASP A 121 -17.21 -6.01 -3.39
CA ASP A 121 -17.98 -4.97 -2.70
C ASP A 121 -17.47 -4.73 -1.27
N SER A 122 -17.26 -5.79 -0.49
CA SER A 122 -16.67 -5.72 0.85
C SER A 122 -15.24 -5.17 0.82
N SER A 123 -14.44 -5.54 -0.19
CA SER A 123 -13.09 -5.04 -0.37
C SER A 123 -13.03 -3.52 -0.61
N TYR A 124 -13.97 -2.97 -1.37
CA TYR A 124 -14.07 -1.52 -1.56
C TYR A 124 -14.55 -0.80 -0.30
N LYS A 125 -15.62 -1.31 0.34
CA LYS A 125 -16.15 -0.74 1.59
C LYS A 125 -15.09 -0.73 2.71
N SER A 126 -14.40 -1.84 2.92
CA SER A 126 -13.31 -1.92 3.89
C SER A 126 -12.14 -1.00 3.54
N GLY A 127 -11.85 -0.80 2.24
CA GLY A 127 -10.84 0.12 1.78
C GLY A 127 -11.13 1.58 2.16
N TYR A 128 -12.36 2.04 1.94
CA TYR A 128 -12.79 3.37 2.37
C TYR A 128 -12.81 3.50 3.89
N ALA A 129 -13.26 2.47 4.61
CA ALA A 129 -13.26 2.44 6.07
C ALA A 129 -11.84 2.62 6.63
N VAL A 130 -10.84 1.96 6.07
CA VAL A 130 -9.43 2.12 6.46
C VAL A 130 -8.99 3.58 6.38
N VAL A 131 -9.28 4.26 5.27
CA VAL A 131 -8.88 5.66 5.08
C VAL A 131 -9.58 6.57 6.11
N VAL A 132 -10.88 6.43 6.29
CA VAL A 132 -11.65 7.27 7.20
C VAL A 132 -11.23 7.05 8.66
N ILE A 133 -11.09 5.79 9.07
CA ILE A 133 -10.69 5.45 10.46
C ILE A 133 -9.26 5.91 10.74
N SER A 134 -8.33 5.73 9.80
CA SER A 134 -6.95 6.18 9.99
C SER A 134 -6.83 7.69 10.12
N LEU A 135 -7.61 8.45 9.35
CA LEU A 135 -7.70 9.90 9.50
C LEU A 135 -8.28 10.29 10.87
N GLY A 136 -9.35 9.62 11.31
CA GLY A 136 -9.96 9.85 12.63
C GLY A 136 -8.98 9.59 13.77
N ILE A 137 -8.26 8.47 13.73
CA ILE A 137 -7.24 8.12 14.73
C ILE A 137 -6.13 9.18 14.74
N THR A 138 -5.64 9.57 13.58
CA THR A 138 -4.58 10.58 13.45
C THR A 138 -5.02 11.90 14.09
N PHE A 139 -6.22 12.35 13.77
CA PHE A 139 -6.76 13.60 14.29
C PHE A 139 -6.93 13.54 15.82
N LEU A 140 -7.41 12.42 16.33
CA LEU A 140 -7.54 12.19 17.77
C LEU A 140 -6.18 12.25 18.48
N ILE A 141 -5.16 11.58 17.95
CA ILE A 141 -3.81 11.59 18.53
C ILE A 141 -3.24 13.01 18.53
N VAL A 142 -3.37 13.75 17.43
CA VAL A 142 -2.85 15.12 17.32
C VAL A 142 -3.56 16.06 18.29
N LEU A 143 -4.87 15.96 18.45
CA LEU A 143 -5.64 16.76 19.39
C LEU A 143 -5.26 16.46 20.86
N THR A 144 -5.09 15.18 21.20
CA THR A 144 -4.77 14.78 22.58
C THR A 144 -3.31 15.03 22.96
N SER A 145 -2.40 15.02 21.98
CA SER A 145 -0.97 15.26 22.24
C SER A 145 -0.61 16.74 22.42
N GLY A 146 -1.50 17.66 22.07
CA GLY A 146 -1.19 19.10 22.10
C GLY A 146 -0.05 19.48 21.12
N ALA A 147 0.19 18.66 20.09
CA ALA A 147 1.31 18.82 19.15
C ALA A 147 1.05 19.87 18.05
N VAL A 148 -0.06 20.56 18.09
CA VAL A 148 -0.43 21.64 17.16
C VAL A 148 -0.18 23.00 17.76
#